data_c87aaf08ea902e983fd57bd34e7ef618
#
_entry.id   c87aaf08ea902e983fd57bd34e7ef618
#
_cell.length_a   1.000
_cell.length_b   1.000
_cell.length_c   1.000
_cell.angle_alpha   90.00
_cell.angle_beta   90.00
_cell.angle_gamma   90.00
#
_symmetry.space_group_name_H-M   'P 1'
#
loop_
_entity.id
_entity.type
_entity.pdbx_description
1 polymer ?
#
loop_
_entity_poly.entity_id
_entity_poly.type
_entity_poly.pdbx_seq_one_letter_code
_entity_poly.pdbx_strand_id
1 'polypeptide(L)'
;MNTLRTLSIAVILFLSTTWATAAERYISFNPSTGSVPYAGLIADAKGNLYGCLADGGTYGNGSVFEIERATGATKILYSFPGGAPGAYPTSSLLFDKLGNLYGEAENGGSAADAGVIFELSPTANGWTETVLHTFGDDSSDGGYPQAGLIFDASGNLYGTTRYGGSTDSGTIYELSPTSNGWTETVLYSFTGGVIGSNDGWQPVASLIFDKSGNLYGTTFAGGTLNDGTVFELKKTGNGWAERVLYSFTGGTDGQFPSAGLTLDSHGTLYGAAGAGGVQQGECYQYGGCGAVFSLTAKSGGGVEFTVLHEFQGTDDGGYPEGTLIIDAAGDLIGTAYIEGSGNSGVVFALQPVQGGWSETVLHAFQQTNDGANPAAGVIADHDGNLFGTTTGGGSSGAGSAYVITR
;
A
#
# COMPACT_ATOMS: atom_id res chain seq x y z
N MET A 1 -36.50 -17.90 -14.03
CA MET A 1 -35.74 -16.93 -14.81
C MET A 1 -34.69 -16.36 -13.84
N ASN A 2 -33.52 -16.97 -13.82
CA ASN A 2 -32.42 -16.60 -12.94
C ASN A 2 -31.52 -15.64 -13.71
N THR A 3 -31.51 -14.38 -13.34
CA THR A 3 -30.52 -13.43 -13.81
C THR A 3 -29.30 -13.49 -12.88
N LEU A 4 -28.26 -14.19 -13.32
CA LEU A 4 -26.92 -14.08 -12.77
C LEU A 4 -26.44 -12.64 -12.95
N ARG A 5 -26.29 -11.91 -11.85
CA ARG A 5 -25.52 -10.67 -11.83
C ARG A 5 -24.04 -11.03 -11.71
N THR A 6 -23.35 -10.99 -12.83
CA THR A 6 -21.88 -11.04 -12.87
C THR A 6 -21.32 -9.80 -12.18
N LEU A 7 -20.58 -10.01 -11.09
CA LEU A 7 -19.70 -8.99 -10.53
C LEU A 7 -18.60 -8.74 -11.55
N SER A 8 -18.60 -7.58 -12.17
CA SER A 8 -17.50 -7.15 -13.05
C SER A 8 -16.35 -6.72 -12.16
N ILE A 9 -15.30 -7.56 -12.10
CA ILE A 9 -13.96 -7.10 -11.77
C ILE A 9 -13.64 -6.06 -12.83
N ALA A 10 -13.41 -4.82 -12.43
CA ALA A 10 -12.98 -3.77 -13.34
C ALA A 10 -11.56 -4.07 -13.80
N VAL A 11 -11.44 -4.89 -14.84
CA VAL A 11 -10.22 -4.94 -15.65
C VAL A 11 -10.15 -3.61 -16.36
N ILE A 12 -9.26 -2.73 -15.92
CA ILE A 12 -9.01 -1.45 -16.56
C ILE A 12 -8.35 -1.75 -17.92
N LEU A 13 -9.13 -1.65 -18.98
CA LEU A 13 -8.64 -1.78 -20.36
C LEU A 13 -7.92 -0.48 -20.72
N PHE A 14 -6.59 -0.51 -20.72
CA PHE A 14 -5.79 0.59 -21.25
C PHE A 14 -5.77 0.53 -22.77
N LEU A 15 -6.19 1.59 -23.44
CA LEU A 15 -6.00 1.76 -24.87
C LEU A 15 -4.52 2.01 -25.17
N SER A 16 -3.91 1.18 -26.00
CA SER A 16 -2.53 1.29 -26.45
C SER A 16 -2.30 2.56 -27.24
N THR A 17 -1.70 3.57 -26.66
CA THR A 17 -0.97 4.61 -27.37
C THR A 17 0.51 4.42 -27.07
N THR A 18 1.25 4.16 -28.11
CA THR A 18 2.67 3.80 -28.16
C THR A 18 3.54 4.68 -27.28
N TRP A 19 4.03 4.09 -26.19
CA TRP A 19 5.34 4.45 -25.70
C TRP A 19 6.32 3.90 -26.75
N ALA A 20 7.10 4.77 -27.40
CA ALA A 20 8.10 4.34 -28.34
C ALA A 20 9.00 3.31 -27.67
N THR A 21 9.22 2.20 -28.35
CA THR A 21 10.10 1.11 -27.98
C THR A 21 11.37 1.61 -27.31
N ALA A 22 11.66 1.07 -26.17
CA ALA A 22 12.93 1.02 -25.47
C ALA A 22 13.12 1.95 -24.29
N ALA A 23 13.85 1.42 -23.39
CA ALA A 23 14.48 2.00 -22.23
C ALA A 23 13.53 2.36 -21.07
N GLU A 24 13.87 1.81 -19.94
CA GLU A 24 13.43 2.26 -18.63
C GLU A 24 13.38 3.79 -18.61
N ARG A 25 12.28 4.33 -18.14
CA ARG A 25 12.10 5.80 -18.04
C ARG A 25 11.97 6.15 -16.58
N TYR A 26 12.67 7.22 -16.20
CA TYR A 26 12.68 7.75 -14.85
C TYR A 26 12.27 9.21 -14.86
N ILE A 27 11.37 9.59 -13.98
CA ILE A 27 10.89 10.96 -13.79
C ILE A 27 11.29 11.35 -12.37
N SER A 28 12.32 12.20 -12.25
CA SER A 28 12.80 12.66 -10.95
C SER A 28 11.87 13.71 -10.38
N PHE A 29 11.51 13.57 -9.12
CA PHE A 29 10.85 14.62 -8.35
C PHE A 29 11.87 15.65 -7.85
N ASN A 30 11.38 16.79 -7.39
CA ASN A 30 12.22 17.81 -6.78
C ASN A 30 11.52 18.41 -5.54
N PRO A 31 12.26 18.90 -4.53
CA PRO A 31 11.66 19.36 -3.27
C PRO A 31 10.65 20.50 -3.40
N SER A 32 10.72 21.32 -4.47
CA SER A 32 9.78 22.42 -4.68
C SER A 32 8.42 21.96 -5.20
N THR A 33 8.35 20.81 -5.85
CA THR A 33 7.10 20.17 -6.28
C THR A 33 6.64 19.09 -5.32
N GLY A 34 7.57 18.54 -4.56
CA GLY A 34 7.38 17.50 -3.56
C GLY A 34 8.48 16.44 -3.65
N SER A 35 8.59 15.63 -2.62
CA SER A 35 9.58 14.57 -2.46
C SER A 35 9.02 13.39 -1.67
N VAL A 36 9.76 12.31 -1.67
CA VAL A 36 9.50 11.12 -0.87
C VAL A 36 8.13 10.49 -1.18
N PRO A 37 7.94 9.91 -2.37
CA PRO A 37 6.72 9.16 -2.69
C PRO A 37 6.73 7.80 -1.97
N TYR A 38 6.11 7.72 -0.80
CA TYR A 38 5.93 6.45 -0.07
C TYR A 38 4.82 5.61 -0.69
N ALA A 39 3.81 6.25 -1.27
CA ALA A 39 2.64 5.58 -1.80
C ALA A 39 2.86 5.00 -3.19
N GLY A 40 2.13 3.94 -3.49
CA GLY A 40 2.02 3.38 -4.83
C GLY A 40 1.29 4.31 -5.80
N LEU A 41 1.53 4.08 -7.09
CA LEU A 41 0.83 4.79 -8.16
C LEU A 41 -0.54 4.17 -8.42
N ILE A 42 -1.47 5.00 -8.89
CA ILE A 42 -2.69 4.55 -9.56
C ILE A 42 -2.74 5.14 -10.98
N ALA A 43 -3.55 4.55 -11.85
CA ALA A 43 -3.67 5.02 -13.23
C ALA A 43 -5.11 5.30 -13.62
N ASP A 44 -5.34 6.34 -14.43
CA ASP A 44 -6.62 6.59 -15.07
C ASP A 44 -6.81 5.73 -16.35
N ALA A 45 -7.98 5.80 -16.96
CA ALA A 45 -8.29 5.08 -18.19
C ALA A 45 -7.43 5.50 -19.41
N LYS A 46 -6.74 6.64 -19.35
CA LYS A 46 -5.81 7.11 -20.38
C LYS A 46 -4.37 6.66 -20.08
N GLY A 47 -4.14 6.06 -18.91
CA GLY A 47 -2.86 5.65 -18.41
C GLY A 47 -2.01 6.77 -17.81
N ASN A 48 -2.59 7.93 -17.51
CA ASN A 48 -1.93 8.91 -16.66
C ASN A 48 -1.76 8.33 -15.25
N LEU A 49 -0.64 8.62 -14.61
CA LEU A 49 -0.30 8.09 -13.30
C LEU A 49 -0.54 9.16 -12.23
N TYR A 50 -1.04 8.73 -11.09
CA TYR A 50 -1.33 9.61 -9.95
C TYR A 50 -0.70 9.04 -8.69
N GLY A 51 -0.21 9.92 -7.81
CA GLY A 51 0.39 9.52 -6.55
C GLY A 51 0.55 10.70 -5.60
N CYS A 52 1.12 10.39 -4.43
CA CYS A 52 1.40 11.35 -3.38
C CYS A 52 2.90 11.53 -3.20
N LEU A 53 3.31 12.74 -2.83
CA LEU A 53 4.62 13.11 -2.35
C LEU A 53 4.48 13.56 -0.90
N ALA A 54 5.07 12.82 0.02
CA ALA A 54 4.87 13.05 1.46
C ALA A 54 5.39 14.41 1.92
N ASP A 55 6.50 14.84 1.35
CA ASP A 55 7.16 16.10 1.71
C ASP A 55 7.15 17.11 0.58
N GLY A 56 7.53 18.37 0.89
CA GLY A 56 7.71 19.43 -0.10
C GLY A 56 6.40 20.01 -0.63
N GLY A 57 6.34 20.36 -1.91
CA GLY A 57 5.25 21.13 -2.47
C GLY A 57 5.27 22.60 -2.05
N THR A 58 4.21 23.35 -2.36
CA THR A 58 4.13 24.79 -2.11
C THR A 58 4.30 25.20 -0.65
N TYR A 59 3.84 24.34 0.27
CA TYR A 59 3.81 24.65 1.70
C TYR A 59 4.72 23.74 2.54
N GLY A 60 5.41 22.78 1.93
CA GLY A 60 6.30 21.86 2.62
C GLY A 60 5.62 20.66 3.30
N ASN A 61 4.32 20.47 3.10
CA ASN A 61 3.50 19.45 3.78
C ASN A 61 3.02 18.34 2.82
N GLY A 62 3.68 18.21 1.67
CA GLY A 62 3.35 17.20 0.68
C GLY A 62 2.39 17.69 -0.40
N SER A 63 2.18 16.82 -1.39
CA SER A 63 1.36 17.14 -2.56
C SER A 63 0.80 15.88 -3.24
N VAL A 64 -0.25 16.06 -4.04
CA VAL A 64 -0.77 15.07 -4.98
C VAL A 64 -0.37 15.47 -6.40
N PHE A 65 0.11 14.52 -7.18
CA PHE A 65 0.58 14.74 -8.55
C PHE A 65 -0.10 13.85 -9.58
N GLU A 66 -0.04 14.32 -10.83
CA GLU A 66 -0.35 13.58 -12.05
C GLU A 66 0.90 13.53 -12.93
N ILE A 67 1.21 12.37 -13.50
CA ILE A 67 2.18 12.23 -14.59
C ILE A 67 1.40 11.92 -15.86
N GLU A 68 1.45 12.83 -16.83
CA GLU A 68 0.80 12.65 -18.11
C GLU A 68 1.51 11.55 -18.91
N ARG A 69 0.80 10.48 -19.28
CA ARG A 69 1.39 9.35 -20.01
C ARG A 69 2.06 9.75 -21.32
N ALA A 70 1.42 10.65 -22.08
CA ALA A 70 1.88 11.02 -23.42
C ALA A 70 3.22 11.75 -23.42
N THR A 71 3.47 12.57 -22.42
CA THR A 71 4.62 13.49 -22.37
C THR A 71 5.63 13.15 -21.26
N GLY A 72 5.18 12.46 -20.22
CA GLY A 72 5.91 12.27 -18.96
C GLY A 72 5.96 13.55 -18.10
N ALA A 73 5.16 14.56 -18.44
CA ALA A 73 5.11 15.80 -17.66
C ALA A 73 4.42 15.57 -16.32
N THR A 74 5.05 16.03 -15.24
CA THR A 74 4.48 16.01 -13.90
C THR A 74 3.73 17.30 -13.62
N LYS A 75 2.50 17.17 -13.15
CA LYS A 75 1.63 18.26 -12.74
C LYS A 75 1.24 18.07 -11.28
N ILE A 76 1.40 19.10 -10.46
CA ILE A 76 0.88 19.10 -9.09
C ILE A 76 -0.60 19.46 -9.15
N LEU A 77 -1.43 18.58 -8.60
CA LEU A 77 -2.87 18.72 -8.54
C LEU A 77 -3.29 19.50 -7.30
N TYR A 78 -2.65 19.16 -6.16
CA TYR A 78 -2.91 19.79 -4.87
C TYR A 78 -1.63 19.80 -4.03
N SER A 79 -1.39 20.88 -3.27
CA SER A 79 -0.32 20.97 -2.27
C SER A 79 -0.96 21.20 -0.91
N PHE A 80 -0.65 20.35 0.06
CA PHE A 80 -1.23 20.42 1.40
C PHE A 80 -0.68 21.63 2.17
N PRO A 81 -1.57 22.51 2.67
CA PRO A 81 -1.12 23.67 3.45
C PRO A 81 -0.79 23.31 4.91
N GLY A 82 -1.09 22.09 5.35
CA GLY A 82 -1.03 21.69 6.75
C GLY A 82 -2.29 22.14 7.52
N GLY A 83 -2.34 21.81 8.81
CA GLY A 83 -3.50 22.09 9.64
C GLY A 83 -4.75 21.33 9.21
N ALA A 84 -5.91 21.98 9.17
CA ALA A 84 -7.19 21.31 8.87
C ALA A 84 -7.24 20.49 7.57
N PRO A 85 -6.62 20.90 6.45
CA PRO A 85 -6.55 20.09 5.24
C PRO A 85 -5.62 18.87 5.32
N GLY A 86 -4.82 18.74 6.36
CA GLY A 86 -3.86 17.64 6.49
C GLY A 86 -2.47 17.96 5.97
N ALA A 87 -1.57 16.99 6.22
CA ALA A 87 -0.16 17.02 5.83
C ALA A 87 0.38 15.60 5.71
N TYR A 88 1.49 15.42 5.00
CA TYR A 88 2.15 14.13 4.80
C TYR A 88 1.22 13.07 4.22
N PRO A 89 0.80 13.21 2.94
CA PRO A 89 0.02 12.20 2.26
C PRO A 89 0.91 11.00 1.91
N THR A 90 0.85 9.96 2.72
CA THR A 90 1.68 8.75 2.60
C THR A 90 0.93 7.57 2.01
N SER A 91 -0.41 7.66 1.88
CA SER A 91 -1.26 6.60 1.38
C SER A 91 -1.40 6.57 -0.14
N SER A 92 -1.69 5.40 -0.69
CA SER A 92 -2.10 5.26 -2.08
C SER A 92 -3.45 5.92 -2.32
N LEU A 93 -3.60 6.56 -3.48
CA LEU A 93 -4.84 7.19 -3.89
C LEU A 93 -5.85 6.14 -4.42
N LEU A 94 -7.11 6.53 -4.45
CA LEU A 94 -8.20 5.71 -4.98
C LEU A 94 -9.12 6.58 -5.85
N PHE A 95 -9.48 6.12 -7.07
CA PHE A 95 -10.45 6.80 -7.91
C PHE A 95 -11.88 6.34 -7.63
N ASP A 96 -12.82 7.27 -7.66
CA ASP A 96 -14.22 6.94 -7.88
C ASP A 96 -14.57 6.93 -9.39
N LYS A 97 -15.81 6.61 -9.71
CA LYS A 97 -16.32 6.57 -11.10
C LYS A 97 -16.48 7.95 -11.74
N LEU A 98 -16.44 9.02 -10.98
CA LEU A 98 -16.56 10.41 -11.43
C LEU A 98 -15.18 11.04 -11.69
N GLY A 99 -14.11 10.36 -11.29
CA GLY A 99 -12.74 10.82 -11.41
C GLY A 99 -12.26 11.64 -10.21
N ASN A 100 -12.97 11.59 -9.08
CA ASN A 100 -12.46 12.13 -7.83
C ASN A 100 -11.38 11.19 -7.27
N LEU A 101 -10.40 11.77 -6.62
CA LEU A 101 -9.32 11.06 -5.91
C LEU A 101 -9.58 11.09 -4.40
N TYR A 102 -9.46 9.94 -3.78
CA TYR A 102 -9.56 9.78 -2.32
C TYR A 102 -8.20 9.35 -1.79
N GLY A 103 -7.83 9.85 -0.62
CA GLY A 103 -6.59 9.50 0.04
C GLY A 103 -6.60 9.88 1.52
N GLU A 104 -5.47 9.60 2.15
CA GLU A 104 -5.24 9.89 3.56
C GLU A 104 -4.00 10.77 3.69
N ALA A 105 -4.04 11.72 4.61
CA ALA A 105 -2.88 12.46 5.06
C ALA A 105 -2.62 12.09 6.52
N GLU A 106 -1.39 11.66 6.81
CA GLU A 106 -0.99 11.10 8.11
C GLU A 106 -1.14 12.10 9.25
N ASN A 107 -0.91 13.38 8.98
CA ASN A 107 -0.94 14.47 9.95
C ASN A 107 -1.98 15.53 9.58
N GLY A 108 -2.18 16.48 10.48
CA GLY A 108 -3.14 17.58 10.33
C GLY A 108 -4.52 17.22 10.83
N GLY A 109 -5.52 17.93 10.30
CA GLY A 109 -6.90 17.83 10.75
C GLY A 109 -7.19 18.71 11.93
N SER A 110 -7.22 18.13 13.12
CA SER A 110 -7.53 18.82 14.39
C SER A 110 -6.27 19.26 15.14
N ALA A 111 -6.45 19.75 16.36
CA ALA A 111 -5.35 20.07 17.28
C ALA A 111 -4.57 18.81 17.74
N ALA A 112 -5.13 17.62 17.55
CA ALA A 112 -4.46 16.35 17.83
C ALA A 112 -3.42 16.00 16.77
N ASP A 113 -3.47 16.63 15.56
CA ASP A 113 -2.56 16.38 14.45
C ASP A 113 -2.53 14.90 14.00
N ALA A 114 -3.70 14.23 14.11
CA ALA A 114 -3.84 12.78 13.96
C ALA A 114 -4.25 12.32 12.56
N GLY A 115 -4.32 13.26 11.61
CA GLY A 115 -4.55 12.97 10.20
C GLY A 115 -5.99 13.16 9.73
N VAL A 116 -6.16 13.04 8.41
CA VAL A 116 -7.46 13.23 7.73
C VAL A 116 -7.66 12.23 6.61
N ILE A 117 -8.92 12.00 6.27
CA ILE A 117 -9.34 11.41 4.99
C ILE A 117 -9.81 12.56 4.09
N PHE A 118 -9.31 12.64 2.87
CA PHE A 118 -9.62 13.69 1.92
C PHE A 118 -10.18 13.16 0.59
N GLU A 119 -10.96 14.00 -0.07
CA GLU A 119 -11.38 13.89 -1.47
C GLU A 119 -10.81 15.05 -2.25
N LEU A 120 -10.20 14.80 -3.41
CA LEU A 120 -9.86 15.79 -4.40
C LEU A 120 -10.81 15.66 -5.58
N SER A 121 -11.59 16.69 -5.85
CA SER A 121 -12.52 16.76 -6.96
C SER A 121 -11.98 17.65 -8.09
N PRO A 122 -11.99 17.19 -9.37
CA PRO A 122 -11.58 18.00 -10.49
C PRO A 122 -12.58 19.12 -10.76
N THR A 123 -12.09 20.33 -11.00
CA THR A 123 -12.89 21.52 -11.32
C THR A 123 -12.40 22.19 -12.59
N ALA A 124 -13.12 23.16 -13.11
CA ALA A 124 -12.69 23.94 -14.29
C ALA A 124 -11.35 24.69 -14.05
N ASN A 125 -11.01 24.98 -12.80
CA ASN A 125 -9.84 25.78 -12.42
C ASN A 125 -8.73 24.96 -11.72
N GLY A 126 -8.81 23.65 -11.72
CA GLY A 126 -7.88 22.75 -11.04
C GLY A 126 -8.60 21.74 -10.17
N TRP A 127 -8.06 21.46 -8.99
CA TRP A 127 -8.63 20.49 -8.04
C TRP A 127 -9.02 21.18 -6.74
N THR A 128 -10.09 20.71 -6.14
CA THR A 128 -10.59 21.19 -4.85
C THR A 128 -10.57 20.05 -3.86
N GLU A 129 -9.98 20.31 -2.70
CA GLU A 129 -9.94 19.35 -1.59
C GLU A 129 -11.16 19.53 -0.68
N THR A 130 -11.66 18.40 -0.19
CA THR A 130 -12.69 18.32 0.85
C THR A 130 -12.23 17.30 1.88
N VAL A 131 -12.12 17.71 3.14
CA VAL A 131 -11.88 16.77 4.26
C VAL A 131 -13.17 16.01 4.53
N LEU A 132 -13.09 14.68 4.48
CA LEU A 132 -14.23 13.79 4.71
C LEU A 132 -14.33 13.38 6.18
N HIS A 133 -13.18 13.18 6.83
CA HIS A 133 -13.05 12.87 8.25
C HIS A 133 -11.74 13.42 8.81
N THR A 134 -11.77 13.81 10.08
CA THR A 134 -10.62 14.28 10.85
C THR A 134 -10.45 13.36 12.05
N PHE A 135 -9.30 12.72 12.16
CA PHE A 135 -8.99 11.79 13.25
C PHE A 135 -8.57 12.48 14.53
N GLY A 136 -8.69 11.75 15.65
CA GLY A 136 -8.19 12.15 16.97
C GLY A 136 -9.10 13.09 17.74
N ASP A 137 -10.35 13.28 17.32
CA ASP A 137 -11.31 14.16 18.02
C ASP A 137 -11.89 13.50 19.27
N ASP A 138 -11.85 12.18 19.39
CA ASP A 138 -12.20 11.45 20.59
C ASP A 138 -11.23 10.27 20.86
N SER A 139 -11.29 9.70 22.07
CA SER A 139 -10.37 8.65 22.52
C SER A 139 -10.65 7.27 21.91
N SER A 140 -11.77 7.09 21.20
CA SER A 140 -12.12 5.84 20.51
C SER A 140 -11.84 5.89 19.02
N ASP A 141 -11.62 7.09 18.50
CA ASP A 141 -11.25 7.35 17.12
C ASP A 141 -9.84 6.82 16.81
N GLY A 142 -9.54 6.66 15.52
CA GLY A 142 -8.21 6.32 15.07
C GLY A 142 -7.28 7.52 14.99
N GLY A 143 -6.06 7.26 14.51
CA GLY A 143 -5.11 8.32 14.21
C GLY A 143 -3.95 7.82 13.35
N TYR A 144 -3.35 8.75 12.62
CA TYR A 144 -2.22 8.48 11.73
C TYR A 144 -2.52 7.42 10.65
N PRO A 145 -3.50 7.70 9.76
CA PRO A 145 -3.82 6.82 8.64
C PRO A 145 -2.68 6.83 7.63
N GLN A 146 -2.21 5.64 7.23
CA GLN A 146 -1.06 5.49 6.33
C GLN A 146 -1.31 4.48 5.20
N ALA A 147 -2.37 3.68 5.33
CA ALA A 147 -2.51 2.46 4.55
C ALA A 147 -3.02 2.66 3.12
N GLY A 148 -3.97 3.52 2.95
CA GLY A 148 -4.77 3.67 1.73
C GLY A 148 -6.13 3.02 1.83
N LEU A 149 -7.06 3.58 1.08
CA LEU A 149 -8.49 3.32 1.15
C LEU A 149 -8.92 2.26 0.14
N ILE A 150 -10.00 1.54 0.46
CA ILE A 150 -10.71 0.69 -0.49
C ILE A 150 -12.21 1.00 -0.46
N PHE A 151 -12.89 0.89 -1.64
CA PHE A 151 -14.35 1.02 -1.72
C PHE A 151 -15.05 -0.32 -1.61
N ASP A 152 -16.21 -0.33 -0.95
CA ASP A 152 -17.20 -1.37 -1.18
C ASP A 152 -18.11 -1.04 -2.39
N ALA A 153 -19.03 -1.96 -2.72
CA ALA A 153 -19.96 -1.77 -3.83
C ALA A 153 -21.02 -0.68 -3.57
N SER A 154 -21.19 -0.25 -2.32
CA SER A 154 -22.12 0.79 -1.89
C SER A 154 -21.49 2.18 -1.89
N GLY A 155 -20.19 2.26 -2.05
CA GLY A 155 -19.41 3.50 -2.02
C GLY A 155 -18.94 3.89 -0.63
N ASN A 156 -18.96 2.97 0.33
CA ASN A 156 -18.30 3.18 1.62
C ASN A 156 -16.79 2.99 1.44
N LEU A 157 -16.00 3.79 2.16
CA LEU A 157 -14.55 3.69 2.24
C LEU A 157 -14.16 2.89 3.48
N TYR A 158 -13.13 2.06 3.35
CA TYR A 158 -12.54 1.31 4.46
C TYR A 158 -11.05 1.58 4.51
N GLY A 159 -10.52 1.72 5.71
CA GLY A 159 -9.11 1.94 5.96
C GLY A 159 -8.69 1.50 7.34
N THR A 160 -7.43 1.76 7.66
CA THR A 160 -6.84 1.48 8.97
C THR A 160 -6.14 2.71 9.51
N THR A 161 -6.05 2.82 10.83
CA THR A 161 -5.24 3.83 11.49
C THR A 161 -4.14 3.16 12.30
N ARG A 162 -2.94 3.72 12.27
CA ARG A 162 -1.77 3.17 12.97
C ARG A 162 -1.94 3.18 14.48
N TYR A 163 -2.56 4.22 15.01
CA TYR A 163 -2.79 4.44 16.43
C TYR A 163 -4.26 4.76 16.70
N GLY A 164 -4.57 5.07 17.95
CA GLY A 164 -5.93 5.35 18.41
C GLY A 164 -6.72 4.08 18.70
N GLY A 165 -8.04 4.23 18.81
CA GLY A 165 -8.91 3.17 19.31
C GLY A 165 -8.78 2.97 20.82
N SER A 166 -9.45 1.96 21.36
CA SER A 166 -9.62 1.77 22.81
C SER A 166 -8.32 1.58 23.61
N THR A 167 -7.24 1.16 22.98
CA THR A 167 -5.93 0.86 23.61
C THR A 167 -4.75 1.50 22.88
N ASP A 168 -5.01 2.47 22.01
CA ASP A 168 -3.98 3.13 21.18
C ASP A 168 -3.16 2.14 20.32
N SER A 169 -3.83 1.09 19.85
CA SER A 169 -3.19 0.02 19.08
C SER A 169 -3.56 0.04 17.60
N GLY A 170 -4.35 1.03 17.18
CA GLY A 170 -4.86 1.21 15.82
C GLY A 170 -6.26 0.65 15.64
N THR A 171 -6.89 1.05 14.55
CA THR A 171 -8.28 0.70 14.22
C THR A 171 -8.45 0.22 12.81
N ILE A 172 -9.58 -0.45 12.55
CA ILE A 172 -10.18 -0.63 11.24
C ILE A 172 -11.46 0.18 11.24
N TYR A 173 -11.67 1.03 10.25
CA TYR A 173 -12.85 1.89 10.15
C TYR A 173 -13.58 1.76 8.82
N GLU A 174 -14.86 2.12 8.84
CA GLU A 174 -15.71 2.36 7.67
C GLU A 174 -16.13 3.83 7.66
N LEU A 175 -15.98 4.50 6.53
CA LEU A 175 -16.47 5.84 6.31
C LEU A 175 -17.62 5.77 5.28
N SER A 176 -18.84 6.07 5.72
CA SER A 176 -20.05 5.94 4.92
C SER A 176 -20.58 7.30 4.48
N PRO A 177 -20.93 7.50 3.19
CA PRO A 177 -21.54 8.73 2.72
C PRO A 177 -22.97 8.88 3.23
N THR A 178 -23.30 10.08 3.68
CA THR A 178 -24.63 10.47 4.18
C THR A 178 -25.16 11.71 3.46
N SER A 179 -26.40 12.08 3.69
CA SER A 179 -26.97 13.33 3.14
C SER A 179 -26.27 14.61 3.65
N ASN A 180 -25.51 14.53 4.74
CA ASN A 180 -24.89 15.66 5.43
C ASN A 180 -23.35 15.58 5.44
N GLY A 181 -22.76 14.76 4.60
CA GLY A 181 -21.32 14.49 4.55
C GLY A 181 -21.02 13.02 4.78
N TRP A 182 -19.98 12.71 5.52
CA TRP A 182 -19.54 11.35 5.80
C TRP A 182 -19.64 11.04 7.28
N THR A 183 -19.83 9.76 7.60
CA THR A 183 -19.87 9.26 8.99
C THR A 183 -18.87 8.13 9.14
N GLU A 184 -17.94 8.26 10.07
CA GLU A 184 -16.99 7.23 10.46
C GLU A 184 -17.63 6.25 11.44
N THR A 185 -17.25 4.99 11.33
CA THR A 185 -17.59 3.92 12.26
C THR A 185 -16.37 3.05 12.47
N VAL A 186 -15.84 2.99 13.68
CA VAL A 186 -14.78 2.04 14.05
C VAL A 186 -15.38 0.63 14.05
N LEU A 187 -14.87 -0.22 13.16
CA LEU A 187 -15.29 -1.62 13.02
C LEU A 187 -14.56 -2.52 14.00
N TYR A 188 -13.30 -2.21 14.27
CA TYR A 188 -12.45 -2.95 15.20
C TYR A 188 -11.36 -2.04 15.78
N SER A 189 -11.07 -2.20 17.06
CA SER A 189 -9.92 -1.57 17.75
C SER A 189 -8.95 -2.66 18.16
N PHE A 190 -7.74 -2.64 17.62
CA PHE A 190 -6.70 -3.59 17.99
C PHE A 190 -6.25 -3.43 19.44
N THR A 191 -5.76 -4.50 20.02
CA THR A 191 -5.32 -4.56 21.42
C THR A 191 -3.92 -5.12 21.61
N GLY A 192 -3.18 -5.35 20.52
CA GLY A 192 -1.86 -6.00 20.51
C GLY A 192 -0.78 -5.25 21.27
N GLY A 193 -0.92 -3.93 21.48
CA GLY A 193 -0.04 -3.15 22.35
C GLY A 193 -0.21 -3.43 23.84
N VAL A 194 -1.24 -4.19 24.25
CA VAL A 194 -1.52 -4.53 25.65
C VAL A 194 -0.79 -5.82 26.04
N ILE A 195 -0.07 -5.81 27.15
CA ILE A 195 0.67 -6.98 27.65
C ILE A 195 -0.26 -8.19 27.79
N GLY A 196 0.12 -9.29 27.15
CA GLY A 196 -0.62 -10.56 27.16
C GLY A 196 -1.73 -10.64 26.10
N SER A 197 -1.92 -9.63 25.27
CA SER A 197 -2.72 -9.72 24.05
C SER A 197 -1.95 -10.49 22.98
N ASN A 198 -2.67 -11.31 22.21
CA ASN A 198 -2.14 -11.95 20.99
C ASN A 198 -2.71 -11.31 19.72
N ASP A 199 -3.39 -10.19 19.85
CA ASP A 199 -3.98 -9.40 18.80
C ASP A 199 -2.91 -8.60 18.02
N GLY A 200 -3.28 -8.06 16.86
CA GLY A 200 -2.42 -7.17 16.08
C GLY A 200 -2.20 -5.81 16.73
N TRP A 201 -1.16 -5.12 16.29
CA TRP A 201 -0.81 -3.75 16.69
C TRP A 201 -0.25 -3.00 15.49
N GLN A 202 -0.66 -1.74 15.32
CA GLN A 202 -0.23 -0.87 14.23
C GLN A 202 -0.56 -1.44 12.84
N PRO A 203 -1.82 -1.50 12.42
CA PRO A 203 -2.15 -1.80 11.03
C PRO A 203 -1.73 -0.62 10.14
N VAL A 204 -0.76 -0.84 9.26
CA VAL A 204 -0.19 0.19 8.37
C VAL A 204 -0.37 -0.13 6.90
N ALA A 205 -1.00 -1.27 6.60
CA ALA A 205 -1.21 -1.75 5.24
C ALA A 205 -2.68 -1.64 4.80
N SER A 206 -2.89 -1.45 3.50
CA SER A 206 -4.23 -1.41 2.91
C SER A 206 -4.97 -2.74 3.11
N LEU A 207 -6.26 -2.62 3.34
CA LEU A 207 -7.17 -3.76 3.43
C LEU A 207 -7.50 -4.32 2.05
N ILE A 208 -7.93 -5.58 2.00
CA ILE A 208 -8.56 -6.17 0.81
C ILE A 208 -9.85 -6.88 1.19
N PHE A 209 -10.81 -6.90 0.25
CA PHE A 209 -12.04 -7.69 0.39
C PHE A 209 -11.91 -9.07 -0.24
N ASP A 210 -12.49 -10.08 0.41
CA ASP A 210 -12.87 -11.29 -0.30
C ASP A 210 -14.23 -11.15 -1.02
N LYS A 211 -14.62 -12.19 -1.76
CA LYS A 211 -15.92 -12.23 -2.47
C LYS A 211 -17.14 -12.24 -1.54
N SER A 212 -16.94 -12.51 -0.26
CA SER A 212 -17.99 -12.56 0.77
C SER A 212 -18.11 -11.23 1.53
N GLY A 213 -17.21 -10.29 1.28
CA GLY A 213 -17.14 -8.99 1.93
C GLY A 213 -16.42 -9.02 3.29
N ASN A 214 -15.64 -10.06 3.57
CA ASN A 214 -14.70 -10.04 4.69
C ASN A 214 -13.45 -9.22 4.32
N LEU A 215 -12.86 -8.56 5.29
CA LEU A 215 -11.64 -7.77 5.14
C LEU A 215 -10.43 -8.57 5.62
N TYR A 216 -9.32 -8.41 4.93
CA TYR A 216 -8.04 -8.99 5.31
C TYR A 216 -6.97 -7.90 5.32
N GLY A 217 -6.01 -8.01 6.23
CA GLY A 217 -4.90 -7.08 6.33
C GLY A 217 -3.77 -7.64 7.18
N THR A 218 -2.77 -6.80 7.38
CA THR A 218 -1.60 -7.08 8.22
C THR A 218 -1.47 -6.04 9.32
N THR A 219 -0.83 -6.41 10.43
CA THR A 219 -0.39 -5.47 11.45
C THR A 219 1.11 -5.51 11.59
N PHE A 220 1.76 -4.34 11.66
CA PHE A 220 3.21 -4.22 11.75
C PHE A 220 3.79 -4.94 12.97
N ALA A 221 3.08 -4.89 14.08
CA ALA A 221 3.48 -5.50 15.34
C ALA A 221 2.30 -6.23 16.00
N GLY A 222 2.45 -6.69 17.22
CA GLY A 222 1.47 -7.52 17.92
C GLY A 222 1.62 -9.01 17.58
N GLY A 223 0.60 -9.79 17.89
CA GLY A 223 0.69 -11.24 17.82
C GLY A 223 1.46 -11.84 19.00
N THR A 224 1.74 -13.14 18.91
CA THR A 224 2.33 -13.91 20.05
C THR A 224 3.76 -13.49 20.41
N LEU A 225 4.55 -13.03 19.46
CA LEU A 225 5.96 -12.60 19.64
C LEU A 225 6.20 -11.12 19.36
N ASN A 226 5.13 -10.37 19.07
CA ASN A 226 5.17 -8.96 18.71
C ASN A 226 5.86 -8.66 17.35
N ASP A 227 5.89 -9.64 16.46
CA ASP A 227 6.51 -9.56 15.14
C ASP A 227 5.48 -9.31 14.02
N GLY A 228 4.23 -9.01 14.40
CA GLY A 228 3.14 -8.71 13.49
C GLY A 228 2.20 -9.88 13.22
N THR A 229 1.09 -9.57 12.55
CA THR A 229 0.05 -10.56 12.25
C THR A 229 -0.51 -10.42 10.83
N VAL A 230 -1.14 -11.48 10.35
CA VAL A 230 -2.15 -11.45 9.29
C VAL A 230 -3.50 -11.69 9.93
N PHE A 231 -4.50 -10.88 9.64
CA PHE A 231 -5.83 -10.97 10.21
C PHE A 231 -6.95 -11.08 9.17
N GLU A 232 -8.10 -11.61 9.59
CA GLU A 232 -9.39 -11.53 8.92
C GLU A 232 -10.35 -10.74 9.81
N LEU A 233 -11.02 -9.74 9.27
CA LEU A 233 -12.17 -9.11 9.90
C LEU A 233 -13.44 -9.58 9.17
N LYS A 234 -14.21 -10.44 9.83
CA LYS A 234 -15.36 -11.10 9.26
C LYS A 234 -16.66 -10.41 9.63
N LYS A 235 -17.51 -10.15 8.63
CA LYS A 235 -18.85 -9.63 8.86
C LYS A 235 -19.74 -10.72 9.49
N THR A 236 -20.40 -10.39 10.60
CA THR A 236 -21.30 -11.28 11.35
C THR A 236 -22.68 -10.66 11.46
N GLY A 237 -23.66 -11.41 11.96
CA GLY A 237 -25.01 -10.87 12.19
C GLY A 237 -25.08 -9.74 13.24
N ASN A 238 -24.04 -9.60 14.08
CA ASN A 238 -23.97 -8.64 15.17
C ASN A 238 -22.84 -7.60 15.00
N GLY A 239 -22.34 -7.38 13.80
CA GLY A 239 -21.22 -6.48 13.49
C GLY A 239 -20.04 -7.24 12.89
N TRP A 240 -18.83 -6.94 13.34
CA TRP A 240 -17.60 -7.51 12.82
C TRP A 240 -16.89 -8.33 13.90
N ALA A 241 -16.16 -9.36 13.49
CA ALA A 241 -15.34 -10.19 14.36
C ALA A 241 -13.96 -10.38 13.73
N GLU A 242 -12.94 -9.96 14.45
CA GLU A 242 -11.54 -10.14 14.08
C GLU A 242 -11.06 -11.54 14.43
N ARG A 243 -10.14 -12.06 13.62
CA ARG A 243 -9.41 -13.29 13.86
C ARG A 243 -8.00 -13.18 13.33
N VAL A 244 -7.02 -13.37 14.19
CA VAL A 244 -5.63 -13.56 13.77
C VAL A 244 -5.52 -14.87 12.98
N LEU A 245 -5.10 -14.79 11.73
CA LEU A 245 -4.84 -15.93 10.86
C LEU A 245 -3.44 -16.49 11.07
N TYR A 246 -2.47 -15.58 11.25
CA TYR A 246 -1.07 -15.92 11.46
C TYR A 246 -0.39 -14.87 12.33
N SER A 247 0.49 -15.31 13.24
CA SER A 247 1.41 -14.46 14.03
C SER A 247 2.83 -14.77 13.63
N PHE A 248 3.55 -13.76 13.14
CA PHE A 248 4.96 -13.89 12.76
C PHE A 248 5.85 -14.17 13.96
N THR A 249 7.01 -14.78 13.70
CA THR A 249 7.95 -15.22 14.77
C THR A 249 9.32 -14.54 14.70
N GLY A 250 9.56 -13.69 13.70
CA GLY A 250 10.85 -13.03 13.48
C GLY A 250 11.94 -13.98 12.94
N GLY A 251 11.59 -15.25 12.69
CA GLY A 251 12.45 -16.24 12.07
C GLY A 251 12.40 -16.18 10.53
N THR A 252 12.55 -17.34 9.89
CA THR A 252 12.48 -17.45 8.42
C THR A 252 11.10 -17.11 7.86
N ASP A 253 10.07 -17.03 8.68
CA ASP A 253 8.73 -16.59 8.34
C ASP A 253 8.59 -15.07 8.19
N GLY A 254 9.60 -14.31 8.64
CA GLY A 254 9.63 -12.85 8.61
C GLY A 254 9.10 -12.19 9.87
N GLN A 255 9.12 -10.85 9.86
CA GLN A 255 8.52 -9.97 10.87
C GLN A 255 8.14 -8.62 10.24
N PHE A 256 7.32 -7.85 10.92
CA PHE A 256 6.91 -6.50 10.53
C PHE A 256 6.30 -6.43 9.13
N PRO A 257 5.16 -7.14 8.87
CA PRO A 257 4.47 -7.07 7.60
C PRO A 257 3.82 -5.68 7.43
N SER A 258 4.47 -4.81 6.65
CA SER A 258 4.00 -3.47 6.28
C SER A 258 3.29 -3.44 4.93
N ALA A 259 3.50 -4.46 4.10
CA ALA A 259 2.86 -4.60 2.81
C ALA A 259 1.39 -5.00 2.91
N GLY A 260 0.56 -4.48 2.00
CA GLY A 260 -0.80 -4.98 1.79
C GLY A 260 -0.82 -6.41 1.27
N LEU A 261 -1.95 -7.08 1.46
CA LEU A 261 -2.15 -8.44 0.96
C LEU A 261 -2.71 -8.42 -0.47
N THR A 262 -2.39 -9.46 -1.23
CA THR A 262 -2.98 -9.74 -2.54
C THR A 262 -3.71 -11.06 -2.51
N LEU A 263 -4.93 -11.10 -3.05
CA LEU A 263 -5.79 -12.28 -3.04
C LEU A 263 -5.95 -12.83 -4.46
N ASP A 264 -5.61 -14.10 -4.67
CA ASP A 264 -5.83 -14.74 -5.95
C ASP A 264 -7.29 -15.21 -6.14
N SER A 265 -7.59 -15.73 -7.33
CA SER A 265 -8.93 -16.24 -7.67
C SER A 265 -9.33 -17.49 -6.88
N HIS A 266 -8.38 -18.20 -6.28
CA HIS A 266 -8.55 -19.43 -5.49
C HIS A 266 -8.72 -19.16 -3.99
N GLY A 267 -8.49 -17.92 -3.55
CA GLY A 267 -8.58 -17.51 -2.16
C GLY A 267 -7.26 -17.63 -1.40
N THR A 268 -6.13 -17.73 -2.09
CA THR A 268 -4.81 -17.65 -1.49
C THR A 268 -4.42 -16.19 -1.28
N LEU A 269 -4.03 -15.85 -0.07
CA LEU A 269 -3.46 -14.55 0.28
C LEU A 269 -1.94 -14.61 0.08
N TYR A 270 -1.40 -13.56 -0.54
CA TYR A 270 0.05 -13.34 -0.69
C TYR A 270 0.42 -12.03 -0.01
N GLY A 271 1.58 -11.99 0.61
CA GLY A 271 2.10 -10.80 1.28
C GLY A 271 3.59 -10.84 1.46
N ALA A 272 4.13 -9.76 2.01
CA ALA A 272 5.53 -9.64 2.35
C ALA A 272 5.69 -9.19 3.80
N ALA A 273 6.72 -9.71 4.46
CA ALA A 273 7.19 -9.30 5.77
C ALA A 273 8.54 -8.62 5.61
N GLY A 274 8.64 -7.35 6.03
CA GLY A 274 9.79 -6.49 5.72
C GLY A 274 11.09 -6.98 6.33
N ALA A 275 11.05 -7.57 7.51
CA ALA A 275 12.24 -8.01 8.25
C ALA A 275 12.14 -9.47 8.68
N GLY A 276 13.03 -9.92 9.57
CA GLY A 276 13.17 -11.33 9.94
C GLY A 276 14.05 -12.10 8.96
N GLY A 277 14.18 -13.41 9.16
CA GLY A 277 15.00 -14.26 8.28
C GLY A 277 16.49 -13.95 8.34
N VAL A 278 17.14 -13.87 7.19
CA VAL A 278 18.58 -13.65 7.06
C VAL A 278 18.98 -12.26 7.58
N GLN A 279 20.02 -12.21 8.41
CA GLN A 279 20.55 -10.98 9.01
C GLN A 279 21.97 -10.71 8.52
N GLN A 280 22.08 -10.10 7.34
CA GLN A 280 23.37 -9.69 6.76
C GLN A 280 23.25 -8.39 5.98
N GLY A 281 24.36 -7.81 5.56
CA GLY A 281 24.36 -6.55 4.81
C GLY A 281 23.66 -5.41 5.55
N GLU A 282 22.96 -4.56 4.83
CA GLU A 282 22.12 -3.50 5.41
C GLU A 282 20.89 -4.05 6.14
N CYS A 283 20.40 -5.24 5.75
CA CYS A 283 19.27 -5.91 6.40
C CYS A 283 19.45 -6.08 7.91
N TYR A 284 20.70 -6.25 8.38
CA TYR A 284 21.00 -6.37 9.81
C TYR A 284 20.45 -5.19 10.63
N GLN A 285 20.46 -3.97 10.08
CA GLN A 285 19.97 -2.76 10.74
C GLN A 285 18.45 -2.73 10.86
N TYR A 286 17.76 -3.45 9.98
CA TYR A 286 16.30 -3.55 9.92
C TYR A 286 15.73 -4.78 10.62
N GLY A 287 16.58 -5.62 11.21
CA GLY A 287 16.17 -6.84 11.90
C GLY A 287 16.06 -8.07 11.01
N GLY A 288 16.54 -8.00 9.77
CA GLY A 288 16.57 -9.07 8.78
C GLY A 288 16.15 -8.63 7.39
N CYS A 289 16.33 -9.50 6.40
CA CYS A 289 16.09 -9.18 4.99
C CYS A 289 14.62 -9.39 4.56
N GLY A 290 13.82 -10.06 5.38
CA GLY A 290 12.40 -10.28 5.12
C GLY A 290 12.08 -11.48 4.23
N ALA A 291 10.78 -11.66 3.99
CA ALA A 291 10.28 -12.81 3.24
C ALA A 291 8.98 -12.48 2.49
N VAL A 292 8.74 -13.20 1.39
CA VAL A 292 7.43 -13.28 0.74
C VAL A 292 6.74 -14.57 1.17
N PHE A 293 5.45 -14.48 1.48
CA PHE A 293 4.66 -15.59 2.00
C PHE A 293 3.31 -15.76 1.31
N SER A 294 2.70 -16.92 1.52
CA SER A 294 1.29 -17.17 1.20
C SER A 294 0.53 -17.78 2.38
N LEU A 295 -0.77 -17.51 2.44
CA LEU A 295 -1.72 -18.17 3.33
C LEU A 295 -2.84 -18.80 2.51
N THR A 296 -3.06 -20.10 2.70
CA THR A 296 -4.14 -20.85 2.04
C THR A 296 -5.07 -21.46 3.08
N ALA A 297 -6.38 -21.34 2.86
CA ALA A 297 -7.36 -21.94 3.74
C ALA A 297 -7.30 -23.47 3.70
N LYS A 298 -7.31 -24.13 4.88
CA LYS A 298 -7.34 -25.60 5.00
C LYS A 298 -8.77 -26.14 5.01
N SER A 299 -8.99 -27.30 4.41
CA SER A 299 -10.29 -27.98 4.35
C SER A 299 -10.90 -28.32 5.71
N GLY A 300 -10.09 -28.35 6.77
CA GLY A 300 -10.51 -28.60 8.17
C GLY A 300 -10.65 -27.33 9.03
N GLY A 301 -10.53 -26.16 8.43
CA GLY A 301 -10.42 -24.86 9.13
C GLY A 301 -8.96 -24.51 9.45
N GLY A 302 -8.72 -23.22 9.74
CA GLY A 302 -7.39 -22.66 9.87
C GLY A 302 -6.73 -22.36 8.52
N VAL A 303 -5.48 -21.94 8.54
CA VAL A 303 -4.69 -21.60 7.36
C VAL A 303 -3.40 -22.41 7.30
N GLU A 304 -2.84 -22.53 6.12
CA GLU A 304 -1.48 -22.99 5.87
C GLU A 304 -0.65 -21.79 5.46
N PHE A 305 0.39 -21.52 6.24
CA PHE A 305 1.39 -20.50 5.95
C PHE A 305 2.57 -21.14 5.21
N THR A 306 3.04 -20.50 4.16
CA THR A 306 4.20 -20.98 3.39
C THR A 306 5.10 -19.79 3.05
N VAL A 307 6.39 -19.89 3.35
CA VAL A 307 7.41 -18.97 2.86
C VAL A 307 7.68 -19.32 1.39
N LEU A 308 7.51 -18.35 0.51
CA LEU A 308 7.74 -18.51 -0.93
C LEU A 308 9.17 -18.14 -1.31
N HIS A 309 9.70 -17.08 -0.68
CA HIS A 309 11.05 -16.59 -0.83
C HIS A 309 11.53 -15.93 0.44
N GLU A 310 12.77 -16.24 0.87
CA GLU A 310 13.48 -15.59 1.96
C GLU A 310 14.62 -14.78 1.36
N PHE A 311 14.58 -13.45 1.48
CA PHE A 311 15.62 -12.58 0.93
C PHE A 311 16.96 -12.79 1.62
N GLN A 312 18.02 -12.80 0.82
CA GLN A 312 19.38 -13.05 1.29
C GLN A 312 20.16 -11.78 1.60
N GLY A 313 19.62 -10.59 1.26
CA GLY A 313 20.32 -9.33 1.47
C GLY A 313 21.57 -9.20 0.60
N THR A 314 21.47 -9.65 -0.63
CA THR A 314 22.51 -9.59 -1.64
C THR A 314 21.92 -8.98 -2.92
N ASP A 315 22.22 -9.55 -4.08
CA ASP A 315 21.67 -9.09 -5.36
C ASP A 315 20.13 -9.24 -5.46
N ASP A 316 19.51 -10.09 -4.65
CA ASP A 316 18.06 -10.33 -4.60
C ASP A 316 17.26 -9.24 -3.86
N GLY A 317 17.95 -8.32 -3.17
CA GLY A 317 17.31 -7.26 -2.39
C GLY A 317 17.04 -7.64 -0.95
N GLY A 318 16.28 -6.80 -0.24
CA GLY A 318 15.88 -7.00 1.15
C GLY A 318 14.86 -5.97 1.59
N TYR A 319 14.16 -6.27 2.68
CA TYR A 319 13.12 -5.43 3.26
C TYR A 319 11.95 -5.15 2.29
N PRO A 320 11.18 -6.19 1.90
CA PRO A 320 10.04 -6.02 1.00
C PRO A 320 8.88 -5.32 1.70
N GLU A 321 8.55 -4.09 1.26
CA GLU A 321 7.47 -3.26 1.82
C GLU A 321 6.30 -3.07 0.84
N GLY A 322 6.54 -3.24 -0.46
CA GLY A 322 5.52 -3.03 -1.48
C GLY A 322 4.47 -4.14 -1.52
N THR A 323 3.20 -3.77 -1.67
CA THR A 323 2.14 -4.73 -1.96
C THR A 323 2.43 -5.46 -3.27
N LEU A 324 2.34 -6.79 -3.25
CA LEU A 324 2.58 -7.62 -4.42
C LEU A 324 1.44 -7.49 -5.44
N ILE A 325 1.75 -7.62 -6.72
CA ILE A 325 0.75 -7.86 -7.77
C ILE A 325 0.92 -9.26 -8.34
N ILE A 326 -0.16 -9.82 -8.89
CA ILE A 326 -0.14 -11.09 -9.62
C ILE A 326 -0.32 -10.77 -11.09
N ASP A 327 0.65 -11.14 -11.93
CA ASP A 327 0.54 -10.92 -13.37
C ASP A 327 -0.28 -12.03 -14.07
N ALA A 328 -0.46 -11.91 -15.37
CA ALA A 328 -1.25 -12.86 -16.16
C ALA A 328 -0.63 -14.28 -16.22
N ALA A 329 0.65 -14.42 -15.95
CA ALA A 329 1.35 -15.72 -15.88
C ALA A 329 1.22 -16.36 -14.48
N GLY A 330 0.76 -15.61 -13.50
CA GLY A 330 0.69 -16.02 -12.08
C GLY A 330 1.98 -15.70 -11.32
N ASP A 331 2.87 -14.90 -11.89
CA ASP A 331 4.07 -14.42 -11.21
C ASP A 331 3.69 -13.36 -10.18
N LEU A 332 4.30 -13.42 -9.01
CA LEU A 332 4.19 -12.37 -7.99
C LEU A 332 5.27 -11.33 -8.24
N ILE A 333 4.88 -10.07 -8.42
CA ILE A 333 5.81 -8.98 -8.65
C ILE A 333 5.75 -8.03 -7.46
N GLY A 334 6.91 -7.64 -6.94
CA GLY A 334 7.05 -6.77 -5.79
C GLY A 334 8.31 -5.92 -5.84
N THR A 335 8.52 -5.19 -4.76
CA THR A 335 9.68 -4.35 -4.53
C THR A 335 10.35 -4.72 -3.22
N ALA A 336 11.67 -4.61 -3.16
CA ALA A 336 12.44 -4.69 -1.93
C ALA A 336 13.22 -3.38 -1.76
N TYR A 337 13.12 -2.81 -0.56
CA TYR A 337 13.52 -1.42 -0.27
C TYR A 337 15.02 -1.18 -0.29
N ILE A 338 15.79 -2.17 0.12
CA ILE A 338 17.26 -2.09 0.27
C ILE A 338 17.96 -3.21 -0.48
N GLU A 339 19.29 -3.17 -0.48
CA GLU A 339 20.17 -4.15 -1.11
C GLU A 339 19.98 -4.23 -2.63
N GLY A 340 20.28 -5.34 -3.27
CA GLY A 340 20.40 -5.46 -4.71
C GLY A 340 21.79 -5.04 -5.21
N SER A 341 22.11 -5.25 -6.47
CA SER A 341 23.44 -4.95 -7.02
C SER A 341 23.86 -3.48 -6.94
N GLY A 342 22.89 -2.55 -6.77
CA GLY A 342 23.11 -1.12 -6.56
C GLY A 342 22.98 -0.66 -5.11
N ASN A 343 22.70 -1.57 -4.18
CA ASN A 343 22.46 -1.30 -2.76
C ASN A 343 21.36 -0.23 -2.52
N SER A 344 20.32 -0.26 -3.36
CA SER A 344 19.28 0.79 -3.40
C SER A 344 17.89 0.23 -3.64
N GLY A 345 17.75 -1.08 -3.46
CA GLY A 345 16.50 -1.82 -3.66
C GLY A 345 16.33 -2.41 -5.04
N VAL A 346 15.31 -3.24 -5.17
CA VAL A 346 15.02 -3.95 -6.42
C VAL A 346 13.52 -3.98 -6.73
N VAL A 347 13.18 -4.21 -8.00
CA VAL A 347 11.89 -4.78 -8.42
C VAL A 347 12.15 -6.24 -8.77
N PHE A 348 11.38 -7.14 -8.18
CA PHE A 348 11.55 -8.59 -8.35
C PHE A 348 10.27 -9.26 -8.87
N ALA A 349 10.43 -10.44 -9.45
CA ALA A 349 9.35 -11.37 -9.76
C ALA A 349 9.63 -12.72 -9.11
N LEU A 350 8.62 -13.30 -8.48
CA LEU A 350 8.62 -14.68 -8.02
C LEU A 350 7.76 -15.52 -8.97
N GLN A 351 8.37 -16.52 -9.58
CA GLN A 351 7.72 -17.41 -10.55
C GLN A 351 7.46 -18.77 -9.91
N PRO A 352 6.23 -19.32 -10.04
CA PRO A 352 5.96 -20.67 -9.59
C PRO A 352 6.71 -21.68 -10.45
N VAL A 353 7.51 -22.52 -9.83
CA VAL A 353 8.28 -23.60 -10.49
C VAL A 353 8.02 -24.94 -9.84
N GLN A 354 8.42 -26.04 -10.49
CA GLN A 354 8.28 -27.36 -9.88
C GLN A 354 9.07 -27.43 -8.56
N GLY A 355 8.34 -27.55 -7.45
CA GLY A 355 8.93 -27.69 -6.11
C GLY A 355 9.06 -26.41 -5.31
N GLY A 356 8.54 -25.28 -5.79
CA GLY A 356 8.55 -24.00 -5.07
C GLY A 356 8.42 -22.78 -5.95
N TRP A 357 9.19 -21.76 -5.63
CA TRP A 357 9.21 -20.48 -6.33
C TRP A 357 10.65 -20.11 -6.70
N SER A 358 10.82 -19.42 -7.81
CA SER A 358 12.11 -18.90 -8.26
C SER A 358 12.04 -17.40 -8.36
N GLU A 359 12.98 -16.72 -7.72
CA GLU A 359 13.12 -15.27 -7.78
C GLU A 359 13.90 -14.86 -9.03
N THR A 360 13.54 -13.71 -9.60
CA THR A 360 14.26 -13.00 -10.66
C THR A 360 14.21 -11.51 -10.39
N VAL A 361 15.36 -10.85 -10.29
CA VAL A 361 15.45 -9.40 -10.22
C VAL A 361 15.13 -8.82 -11.60
N LEU A 362 14.07 -8.03 -11.67
CA LEU A 362 13.65 -7.35 -12.90
C LEU A 362 14.42 -6.03 -13.10
N HIS A 363 14.72 -5.34 -12.00
CA HIS A 363 15.51 -4.11 -11.97
C HIS A 363 16.18 -3.95 -10.61
N ALA A 364 17.44 -3.51 -10.59
CA ALA A 364 18.18 -3.15 -9.39
C ALA A 364 18.56 -1.67 -9.45
N PHE A 365 18.03 -0.87 -8.55
CA PHE A 365 18.27 0.57 -8.49
C PHE A 365 19.70 0.91 -8.13
N GLN A 366 20.25 1.97 -8.75
CA GLN A 366 21.67 2.36 -8.65
C GLN A 366 21.89 3.68 -7.90
N GLN A 367 20.86 4.20 -7.25
CA GLN A 367 20.90 5.47 -6.50
C GLN A 367 21.20 6.71 -7.38
N THR A 368 21.14 6.54 -8.68
CA THR A 368 21.39 7.59 -9.66
C THR A 368 20.06 8.21 -10.14
N ASN A 369 19.92 8.48 -11.43
CA ASN A 369 18.69 9.03 -12.00
C ASN A 369 17.51 8.02 -11.96
N ASP A 370 17.77 6.74 -11.77
CA ASP A 370 16.78 5.66 -11.70
C ASP A 370 16.05 5.61 -10.35
N GLY A 371 16.58 6.28 -9.32
CA GLY A 371 15.98 6.29 -7.99
C GLY A 371 16.67 5.36 -7.01
N ALA A 372 16.13 5.28 -5.81
CA ALA A 372 16.55 4.41 -4.72
C ALA A 372 15.39 4.15 -3.74
N ASN A 373 15.41 3.02 -3.09
CA ASN A 373 14.50 2.70 -2.01
C ASN A 373 13.02 2.69 -2.45
N PRO A 374 12.61 1.71 -3.28
CA PRO A 374 11.20 1.54 -3.68
C PRO A 374 10.38 1.01 -2.49
N ALA A 375 9.65 1.89 -1.79
CA ALA A 375 8.84 1.55 -0.62
C ALA A 375 7.46 1.00 -1.00
N ALA A 376 6.91 1.43 -2.15
CA ALA A 376 5.61 1.01 -2.61
C ALA A 376 5.67 -0.13 -3.62
N GLY A 377 4.58 -0.88 -3.74
CA GLY A 377 4.40 -1.85 -4.82
C GLY A 377 4.29 -1.22 -6.20
N VAL A 378 4.33 -2.04 -7.23
CA VAL A 378 4.17 -1.62 -8.62
C VAL A 378 2.73 -1.78 -9.09
N ILE A 379 2.36 -1.05 -10.14
CA ILE A 379 1.18 -1.35 -10.97
C ILE A 379 1.66 -1.79 -12.36
N ALA A 380 0.84 -2.57 -13.06
CA ALA A 380 1.14 -3.04 -14.41
C ALA A 380 0.13 -2.49 -15.42
N ASP A 381 0.58 -2.16 -16.63
CA ASP A 381 -0.32 -1.90 -17.75
C ASP A 381 -0.67 -3.20 -18.51
N HIS A 382 -1.51 -3.06 -19.55
CA HIS A 382 -1.93 -4.20 -20.38
C HIS A 382 -0.77 -4.91 -21.08
N ASP A 383 0.29 -4.19 -21.40
CA ASP A 383 1.47 -4.73 -22.08
C ASP A 383 2.47 -5.38 -21.10
N GLY A 384 2.16 -5.36 -19.80
CA GLY A 384 2.99 -5.89 -18.73
C GLY A 384 4.09 -4.95 -18.25
N ASN A 385 4.13 -3.69 -18.73
CA ASN A 385 5.07 -2.71 -18.20
C ASN A 385 4.72 -2.37 -16.75
N LEU A 386 5.75 -2.24 -15.93
CA LEU A 386 5.61 -1.97 -14.51
C LEU A 386 5.89 -0.50 -14.21
N PHE A 387 5.07 0.10 -13.36
CA PHE A 387 5.20 1.49 -12.92
C PHE A 387 5.28 1.53 -11.41
N GLY A 388 6.18 2.31 -10.88
CA GLY A 388 6.36 2.46 -9.43
C GLY A 388 7.08 3.75 -9.07
N THR A 389 7.37 3.89 -7.78
CA THR A 389 8.06 5.04 -7.21
C THR A 389 9.24 4.61 -6.35
N THR A 390 10.22 5.49 -6.20
CA THR A 390 11.33 5.35 -5.25
C THR A 390 11.36 6.54 -4.32
N THR A 391 11.56 6.33 -3.03
CA THR A 391 11.57 7.40 -2.03
C THR A 391 12.84 8.26 -2.06
N GLY A 392 13.92 7.71 -2.59
CA GLY A 392 15.22 8.37 -2.71
C GLY A 392 15.77 8.36 -4.14
N GLY A 393 16.98 8.87 -4.31
CA GLY A 393 17.63 8.96 -5.62
C GLY A 393 16.96 9.97 -6.57
N GLY A 394 17.08 9.73 -7.87
CA GLY A 394 16.71 10.71 -8.89
C GLY A 394 17.69 11.87 -8.95
N SER A 395 17.49 12.79 -9.90
CA SER A 395 18.45 13.90 -10.15
C SER A 395 18.61 14.89 -8.99
N SER A 396 17.67 14.92 -8.04
CA SER A 396 17.65 15.85 -6.90
C SER A 396 17.64 15.16 -5.53
N GLY A 397 17.67 13.82 -5.50
CA GLY A 397 17.56 13.05 -4.26
C GLY A 397 16.14 12.99 -3.68
N ALA A 398 15.13 13.49 -4.41
CA ALA A 398 13.74 13.61 -3.94
C ALA A 398 12.87 12.41 -4.31
N GLY A 399 13.47 11.34 -4.82
CA GLY A 399 12.78 10.19 -5.37
C GLY A 399 12.44 10.31 -6.84
N SER A 400 11.91 9.26 -7.40
CA SER A 400 11.52 9.19 -8.81
C SER A 400 10.26 8.34 -9.00
N ALA A 401 9.57 8.55 -10.13
CA ALA A 401 8.67 7.57 -10.71
C ALA A 401 9.41 6.84 -11.83
N TYR A 402 9.18 5.54 -11.98
CA TYR A 402 9.86 4.70 -12.96
C TYR A 402 8.92 3.84 -13.78
N VAL A 403 9.39 3.45 -14.97
CA VAL A 403 8.74 2.46 -15.84
C VAL A 403 9.77 1.39 -16.20
N ILE A 404 9.43 0.14 -15.96
CA ILE A 404 10.19 -1.03 -16.40
C ILE A 404 9.38 -1.70 -17.52
N THR A 405 9.96 -1.79 -18.72
CA THR A 405 9.32 -2.47 -19.86
C THR A 405 9.61 -3.97 -19.80
N ARG A 406 8.58 -4.79 -20.01
CA ARG A 406 8.69 -6.28 -20.01
C ARG A 406 8.46 -6.85 -21.40
#